data_305d76ec8c18e0ca8df1e6247349b956
#
_entry.id   305d76ec8c18e0ca8df1e6247349b956
#
_cell.length_a   1.000
_cell.length_b   1.000
_cell.length_c   1.000
_cell.angle_alpha   90.00
_cell.angle_beta   90.00
_cell.angle_gamma   90.00
#
_symmetry.space_group_name_H-M   'P 1'
#
loop_
_entity.id
_entity.type
_entity.pdbx_description
1 polymer ?
#
loop_
_entity_poly.entity_id
_entity_poly.type
_entity_poly.pdbx_seq_one_letter_code
_entity_poly.pdbx_strand_id
1 'polypeptide(L)'
;QPTKLDLGKISSSSGVRWYVQVLSTGFDAVVNSLANKITWPKGKSKYTIATILIISRFKPISYKIEIDGKKLDQNAMLLSIGNGESYGGGMRICPGASNTDGLLDVLLVRPVSRVVLLTIFPKVFKGNHIPHPKIDTSAKDIPNE
;
A
#
# COMPACT_ATOMS: atom_id res chain seq x y z
N GLN A 1 27.46 15.89 0.99
CA GLN A 1 26.68 16.61 -0.05
C GLN A 1 25.20 16.41 0.24
N PRO A 2 24.35 17.42 0.06
CA PRO A 2 22.91 17.23 0.23
C PRO A 2 22.38 16.28 -0.85
N THR A 3 21.68 15.24 -0.45
CA THR A 3 21.00 14.31 -1.35
C THR A 3 19.64 14.91 -1.74
N LYS A 4 19.35 14.99 -3.04
CA LYS A 4 18.03 15.38 -3.54
C LYS A 4 17.09 14.20 -3.36
N LEU A 5 15.92 14.45 -2.82
CA LEU A 5 14.85 13.47 -2.69
C LEU A 5 13.67 13.87 -3.58
N ASP A 6 13.09 12.89 -4.24
CA ASP A 6 11.85 13.04 -4.96
C ASP A 6 10.67 13.13 -4.00
N LEU A 7 9.60 13.77 -4.43
CA LEU A 7 8.37 13.90 -3.68
C LEU A 7 7.19 13.46 -4.54
N GLY A 8 6.38 12.57 -4.01
CA GLY A 8 5.09 12.27 -4.62
C GLY A 8 4.09 13.42 -4.40
N LYS A 9 3.38 13.81 -5.46
CA LYS A 9 2.35 14.85 -5.41
C LYS A 9 0.97 14.24 -5.58
N ILE A 10 0.06 14.59 -4.68
CA ILE A 10 -1.35 14.22 -4.77
C ILE A 10 -2.16 15.49 -5.00
N SER A 11 -3.02 15.48 -6.02
CA SER A 11 -4.02 16.50 -6.27
C SER A 11 -5.42 15.92 -6.13
N SER A 12 -6.27 16.55 -5.34
CA SER A 12 -7.64 16.13 -5.11
C SER A 12 -8.57 17.36 -4.99
N SER A 13 -9.86 17.12 -4.87
CA SER A 13 -10.84 18.19 -4.59
C SER A 13 -10.57 18.92 -3.27
N SER A 14 -9.87 18.30 -2.32
CA SER A 14 -9.46 18.91 -1.04
C SER A 14 -8.11 19.65 -1.10
N GLY A 15 -7.48 19.74 -2.28
CA GLY A 15 -6.23 20.44 -2.51
C GLY A 15 -5.06 19.54 -2.89
N VAL A 16 -3.86 20.12 -2.81
CA VAL A 16 -2.59 19.45 -3.15
C VAL A 16 -1.87 19.07 -1.87
N ARG A 17 -1.31 17.87 -1.85
CA ARG A 17 -0.45 17.36 -0.77
C ARG A 17 0.78 16.69 -1.35
N TRP A 18 1.84 16.64 -0.57
CA TRP A 18 3.10 15.99 -0.91
C TRP A 18 3.39 14.84 0.06
N TYR A 19 4.02 13.79 -0.44
CA TYR A 19 4.47 12.66 0.38
C TYR A 19 5.87 12.22 -0.03
N VAL A 20 6.63 11.70 0.94
CA VAL A 20 8.02 11.27 0.75
C VAL A 20 8.11 9.77 0.52
N GLN A 21 7.29 8.98 1.19
CA GLN A 21 7.42 7.53 1.21
C GLN A 21 6.32 6.83 0.40
N VAL A 22 5.18 6.55 0.99
CA VAL A 22 4.13 5.75 0.37
C VAL A 22 2.77 6.40 0.59
N LEU A 23 2.01 6.52 -0.48
CA LEU A 23 0.57 6.74 -0.45
C LEU A 23 -0.13 5.38 -0.52
N SER A 24 -1.06 5.11 0.39
CA SER A 24 -1.79 3.85 0.41
C SER A 24 -3.29 4.05 0.60
N THR A 25 -4.08 3.23 -0.08
CA THR A 25 -5.54 3.21 0.03
C THR A 25 -6.04 1.78 0.18
N GLY A 26 -7.29 1.62 0.65
CA GLY A 26 -7.88 0.30 0.85
C GLY A 26 -7.63 -0.24 2.25
N PHE A 27 -7.32 -1.53 2.34
CA PHE A 27 -7.14 -2.25 3.61
C PHE A 27 -6.20 -1.54 4.58
N ASP A 28 -5.06 -1.12 4.07
CA ASP A 28 -4.03 -0.47 4.88
C ASP A 28 -4.47 0.88 5.45
N ALA A 29 -5.16 1.71 4.67
CA ALA A 29 -5.69 2.98 5.15
C ALA A 29 -6.69 2.77 6.30
N VAL A 30 -7.52 1.72 6.23
CA VAL A 30 -8.49 1.37 7.29
C VAL A 30 -7.76 0.87 8.54
N VAL A 31 -6.74 0.02 8.37
CA VAL A 31 -5.90 -0.46 9.48
C VAL A 31 -5.21 0.71 10.18
N ASN A 32 -4.62 1.62 9.42
CA ASN A 32 -3.94 2.79 9.97
C ASN A 32 -4.90 3.72 10.72
N SER A 33 -6.09 3.96 10.17
CA SER A 33 -7.14 4.74 10.84
C SER A 33 -7.56 4.11 12.16
N LEU A 34 -7.77 2.78 12.21
CA LEU A 34 -8.11 2.08 13.44
C LEU A 34 -6.96 2.08 14.44
N ALA A 35 -5.72 1.80 13.98
CA ALA A 35 -4.54 1.78 14.84
C ALA A 35 -4.30 3.14 15.52
N ASN A 36 -4.60 4.25 14.84
CA ASN A 36 -4.47 5.58 15.41
C ASN A 36 -5.52 5.87 16.52
N LYS A 37 -6.64 5.16 16.53
CA LYS A 37 -7.66 5.24 17.59
C LYS A 37 -7.34 4.37 18.80
N ILE A 38 -6.46 3.38 18.65
CA ILE A 38 -6.06 2.49 19.75
C ILE A 38 -5.03 3.22 20.60
N THR A 39 -5.38 3.44 21.87
CA THR A 39 -4.53 4.13 22.85
C THR A 39 -3.57 3.18 23.56
N TRP A 40 -3.96 1.91 23.73
CA TRP A 40 -3.16 0.84 24.34
C TRP A 40 -3.46 -0.51 23.67
N PRO A 41 -2.44 -1.36 23.38
CA PRO A 41 -1.01 -1.12 23.58
C PRO A 41 -0.42 -0.08 22.62
N LYS A 42 0.73 0.49 22.98
CA LYS A 42 1.48 1.44 22.14
C LYS A 42 2.41 0.72 21.14
N GLY A 43 2.90 1.46 20.14
CA GLY A 43 3.89 0.97 19.20
C GLY A 43 3.32 0.00 18.15
N LYS A 44 4.14 -0.98 17.72
CA LYS A 44 3.79 -1.92 16.63
C LYS A 44 2.59 -2.80 16.96
N SER A 45 2.35 -3.12 18.23
CA SER A 45 1.28 -4.02 18.65
C SER A 45 -0.12 -3.51 18.30
N LYS A 46 -0.35 -2.20 18.34
CA LYS A 46 -1.63 -1.61 17.96
C LYS A 46 -1.98 -1.85 16.48
N TYR A 47 -0.97 -1.84 15.59
CA TYR A 47 -1.16 -2.13 14.17
C TYR A 47 -1.50 -3.61 13.96
N THR A 48 -0.86 -4.52 14.69
CA THR A 48 -1.18 -5.95 14.63
C THR A 48 -2.63 -6.19 15.06
N ILE A 49 -3.08 -5.59 16.16
CA ILE A 49 -4.46 -5.71 16.63
C ILE A 49 -5.44 -5.12 15.61
N ALA A 50 -5.17 -3.92 15.10
CA ALA A 50 -6.00 -3.28 14.08
C ALA A 50 -6.10 -4.15 12.83
N THR A 51 -4.98 -4.74 12.37
CA THR A 51 -4.93 -5.65 11.23
C THR A 51 -5.83 -6.87 11.44
N ILE A 52 -5.72 -7.56 12.57
CA ILE A 52 -6.53 -8.74 12.88
C ILE A 52 -8.03 -8.38 12.88
N LEU A 53 -8.40 -7.27 13.50
CA LEU A 53 -9.78 -6.81 13.56
C LEU A 53 -10.34 -6.45 12.18
N ILE A 54 -9.54 -5.80 11.33
CA ILE A 54 -9.98 -5.38 10.01
C ILE A 54 -10.04 -6.57 9.02
N ILE A 55 -9.08 -7.50 9.06
CA ILE A 55 -9.06 -8.69 8.18
C ILE A 55 -10.40 -9.43 8.21
N SER A 56 -11.04 -9.52 9.38
CA SER A 56 -12.31 -10.24 9.51
C SER A 56 -13.48 -9.61 8.78
N ARG A 57 -13.41 -8.30 8.46
CA ARG A 57 -14.55 -7.51 7.95
C ARG A 57 -14.26 -6.80 6.63
N PHE A 58 -13.01 -6.67 6.22
CA PHE A 58 -12.64 -5.92 5.03
C PHE A 58 -13.14 -6.61 3.76
N LYS A 59 -13.68 -5.80 2.85
CA LYS A 59 -14.10 -6.21 1.50
C LYS A 59 -13.24 -5.49 0.47
N PRO A 60 -12.97 -6.12 -0.69
CA PRO A 60 -12.31 -5.45 -1.80
C PRO A 60 -13.06 -4.19 -2.21
N ILE A 61 -12.30 -3.18 -2.63
CA ILE A 61 -12.81 -1.91 -3.14
C ILE A 61 -12.64 -1.90 -4.65
N SER A 62 -13.62 -1.39 -5.38
CA SER A 62 -13.51 -1.17 -6.82
C SER A 62 -12.68 0.07 -7.09
N TYR A 63 -11.64 -0.08 -7.91
CA TYR A 63 -10.75 0.97 -8.33
C TYR A 63 -10.82 1.18 -9.83
N LYS A 64 -10.99 2.42 -10.25
CA LYS A 64 -10.75 2.89 -11.61
C LYS A 64 -9.45 3.66 -11.61
N ILE A 65 -8.44 3.13 -12.27
CA ILE A 65 -7.07 3.63 -12.20
C ILE A 65 -6.59 3.90 -13.62
N GLU A 66 -5.81 4.96 -13.80
CA GLU A 66 -5.04 5.19 -15.01
C GLU A 66 -3.58 5.36 -14.61
N ILE A 67 -2.70 4.52 -15.18
CA ILE A 67 -1.26 4.51 -14.93
C ILE A 67 -0.57 4.58 -16.29
N ASP A 68 0.18 5.65 -16.54
CA ASP A 68 0.92 5.87 -17.79
C ASP A 68 0.03 5.65 -19.05
N GLY A 69 -1.21 6.14 -18.99
CA GLY A 69 -2.19 6.02 -20.06
C GLY A 69 -2.93 4.68 -20.15
N LYS A 70 -2.53 3.68 -19.35
CA LYS A 70 -3.24 2.40 -19.24
C LYS A 70 -4.37 2.52 -18.22
N LYS A 71 -5.61 2.26 -18.67
CA LYS A 71 -6.80 2.27 -17.81
C LYS A 71 -7.07 0.87 -17.26
N LEU A 72 -7.38 0.82 -15.97
CA LEU A 72 -7.65 -0.40 -15.23
C LEU A 72 -8.92 -0.20 -14.42
N ASP A 73 -9.83 -1.17 -14.45
CA ASP A 73 -11.03 -1.21 -13.61
C ASP A 73 -11.03 -2.55 -12.87
N GLN A 74 -10.61 -2.52 -11.61
CA GLN A 74 -10.37 -3.75 -10.86
C GLN A 74 -10.77 -3.61 -9.40
N ASN A 75 -11.23 -4.73 -8.82
CA ASN A 75 -11.36 -4.85 -7.38
C ASN A 75 -10.01 -5.15 -6.74
N ALA A 76 -9.67 -4.42 -5.68
CA ALA A 76 -8.44 -4.66 -4.93
C ALA A 76 -8.67 -4.52 -3.42
N MET A 77 -7.82 -5.20 -2.66
CA MET A 77 -7.73 -5.05 -1.21
C MET A 77 -6.91 -3.82 -0.84
N LEU A 78 -5.89 -3.53 -1.64
CA LEU A 78 -4.90 -2.50 -1.39
C LEU A 78 -4.38 -1.96 -2.71
N LEU A 79 -4.26 -0.64 -2.79
CA LEU A 79 -3.47 0.07 -3.79
C LEU A 79 -2.47 0.95 -3.06
N SER A 80 -1.19 0.77 -3.34
CA SER A 80 -0.10 1.61 -2.81
C SER A 80 0.69 2.23 -3.93
N ILE A 81 1.11 3.47 -3.75
CA ILE A 81 1.94 4.23 -4.68
C ILE A 81 3.18 4.66 -3.89
N GLY A 82 4.29 3.99 -4.14
CA GLY A 82 5.56 4.18 -3.45
C GLY A 82 6.43 5.20 -4.16
N ASN A 83 6.87 6.23 -3.45
CA ASN A 83 8.03 7.04 -3.78
C ASN A 83 9.26 6.55 -3.00
N GLY A 84 9.04 5.69 -2.03
CA GLY A 84 10.04 4.97 -1.24
C GLY A 84 9.48 3.62 -0.80
N GLU A 85 10.34 2.78 -0.23
CA GLU A 85 10.01 1.37 0.03
C GLU A 85 9.00 1.16 1.16
N SER A 86 8.99 2.02 2.18
CA SER A 86 8.39 1.68 3.46
C SER A 86 7.62 2.81 4.13
N TYR A 87 6.70 2.44 5.02
CA TYR A 87 5.95 3.33 5.88
C TYR A 87 5.50 2.61 7.17
N GLY A 88 4.84 3.33 8.08
CA GLY A 88 4.09 2.75 9.22
C GLY A 88 4.83 1.64 10.00
N GLY A 89 5.86 1.97 10.77
CA GLY A 89 6.53 1.02 11.65
C GLY A 89 7.49 0.04 10.95
N GLY A 90 7.93 0.35 9.74
CA GLY A 90 8.93 -0.42 8.99
C GLY A 90 8.34 -1.50 8.07
N MET A 91 7.08 -1.34 7.65
CA MET A 91 6.50 -2.19 6.61
C MET A 91 7.07 -1.78 5.25
N ARG A 92 7.76 -2.69 4.57
CA ARG A 92 8.33 -2.50 3.24
C ARG A 92 7.28 -2.88 2.19
N ILE A 93 6.33 -1.98 1.95
CA ILE A 93 5.18 -2.26 1.08
C ILE A 93 5.54 -2.22 -0.41
N CYS A 94 6.44 -1.33 -0.82
CA CYS A 94 6.97 -1.24 -2.17
C CYS A 94 8.49 -1.53 -2.16
N PRO A 95 8.93 -2.78 -1.89
CA PRO A 95 10.35 -3.10 -1.84
C PRO A 95 11.00 -2.88 -3.19
N GLY A 96 12.08 -2.12 -3.21
CA GLY A 96 12.79 -1.70 -4.42
C GLY A 96 12.46 -0.28 -4.89
N ALA A 97 11.40 0.35 -4.35
CA ALA A 97 11.11 1.74 -4.65
C ALA A 97 12.24 2.68 -4.17
N SER A 98 12.61 3.65 -5.00
CA SER A 98 13.69 4.60 -4.73
C SER A 98 13.17 6.03 -4.78
N ASN A 99 13.41 6.79 -3.73
CA ASN A 99 13.02 8.19 -3.66
C ASN A 99 14.06 9.16 -4.30
N THR A 100 14.86 8.66 -5.25
CA THR A 100 15.90 9.44 -5.95
C THR A 100 15.97 9.13 -7.44
N ASP A 101 15.01 8.38 -8.00
CA ASP A 101 15.03 7.93 -9.41
C ASP A 101 13.94 8.59 -10.27
N GLY A 102 13.12 9.47 -9.68
CA GLY A 102 12.04 10.18 -10.37
C GLY A 102 10.84 9.32 -10.72
N LEU A 103 10.73 8.09 -10.17
CA LEU A 103 9.66 7.14 -10.47
C LEU A 103 8.73 6.93 -9.28
N LEU A 104 7.53 6.45 -9.56
CA LEU A 104 6.58 5.98 -8.56
C LEU A 104 6.28 4.50 -8.81
N ASP A 105 6.46 3.70 -7.77
CA ASP A 105 6.15 2.27 -7.81
C ASP A 105 4.70 2.03 -7.42
N VAL A 106 3.97 1.27 -8.23
CA VAL A 106 2.58 0.93 -7.95
C VAL A 106 2.51 -0.53 -7.50
N LEU A 107 1.85 -0.75 -6.35
CA LEU A 107 1.55 -2.09 -5.85
C LEU A 107 0.05 -2.23 -5.69
N LEU A 108 -0.52 -3.27 -6.30
CA LEU A 108 -1.93 -3.61 -6.22
C LEU A 108 -2.08 -5.03 -5.68
N VAL A 109 -2.83 -5.17 -4.59
CA VAL A 109 -3.19 -6.47 -4.02
C VAL A 109 -4.61 -6.81 -4.46
N ARG A 110 -4.73 -7.78 -5.37
CA ARG A 110 -6.03 -8.28 -5.83
C ARG A 110 -6.82 -8.94 -4.68
N PRO A 111 -8.13 -9.18 -4.85
CA PRO A 111 -8.91 -9.87 -3.84
C PRO A 111 -8.29 -11.20 -3.43
N VAL A 112 -8.06 -11.37 -2.14
CA VAL A 112 -7.52 -12.59 -1.53
C VAL A 112 -8.39 -13.01 -0.35
N SER A 113 -8.34 -14.30 0.00
CA SER A 113 -9.00 -14.78 1.19
C SER A 113 -8.34 -14.21 2.47
N ARG A 114 -9.08 -14.20 3.56
CA ARG A 114 -8.58 -13.73 4.87
C ARG A 114 -7.35 -14.49 5.34
N VAL A 115 -7.33 -15.81 5.08
CA VAL A 115 -6.19 -16.67 5.44
C VAL A 115 -4.95 -16.24 4.66
N VAL A 116 -5.09 -16.02 3.35
CA VAL A 116 -3.99 -15.56 2.50
C VAL A 116 -3.50 -14.18 2.96
N LEU A 117 -4.40 -13.25 3.30
CA LEU A 117 -4.01 -11.93 3.80
C LEU A 117 -3.21 -12.03 5.11
N LEU A 118 -3.60 -12.91 6.03
CA LEU A 118 -2.86 -13.21 7.27
C LEU A 118 -1.46 -13.76 7.00
N THR A 119 -1.28 -14.57 5.95
CA THR A 119 0.04 -15.13 5.59
C THR A 119 0.94 -14.13 4.86
N ILE A 120 0.35 -13.19 4.12
CA ILE A 120 1.07 -12.14 3.41
C ILE A 120 1.53 -11.03 4.37
N PHE A 121 0.69 -10.66 5.33
CA PHE A 121 0.94 -9.51 6.21
C PHE A 121 2.29 -9.54 6.93
N PRO A 122 2.74 -10.65 7.57
CA PRO A 122 4.07 -10.70 8.18
C PRO A 122 5.22 -10.55 7.17
N LYS A 123 5.01 -10.97 5.91
CA LYS A 123 6.02 -10.88 4.85
C LYS A 123 6.28 -9.45 4.41
N VAL A 124 5.30 -8.54 4.60
CA VAL A 124 5.43 -7.11 4.25
C VAL A 124 6.57 -6.45 5.05
N PHE A 125 6.78 -6.83 6.32
CA PHE A 125 7.88 -6.29 7.12
C PHE A 125 9.27 -6.65 6.58
N LYS A 126 9.38 -7.73 5.83
CA LYS A 126 10.63 -8.19 5.20
C LYS A 126 10.69 -7.84 3.71
N GLY A 127 9.62 -7.29 3.12
CA GLY A 127 9.52 -7.06 1.68
C GLY A 127 9.37 -8.34 0.85
N ASN A 128 9.05 -9.49 1.46
CA ASN A 128 8.99 -10.80 0.82
C ASN A 128 7.57 -11.19 0.36
N HIS A 129 6.68 -10.23 0.20
CA HIS A 129 5.30 -10.46 -0.26
C HIS A 129 5.14 -10.38 -1.78
N ILE A 130 6.04 -9.68 -2.47
CA ILE A 130 5.98 -9.42 -3.93
C ILE A 130 5.82 -10.69 -4.78
N PRO A 131 6.51 -11.83 -4.53
CA PRO A 131 6.35 -13.03 -5.36
C PRO A 131 4.98 -13.70 -5.29
N HIS A 132 3.99 -13.10 -4.58
CA HIS A 132 2.67 -13.71 -4.48
C HIS A 132 1.84 -13.43 -5.75
N PRO A 133 1.18 -14.44 -6.37
CA PRO A 133 0.49 -14.32 -7.66
C PRO A 133 -0.75 -13.40 -7.65
N LYS A 134 -1.15 -12.87 -6.51
CA LYS A 134 -2.24 -11.88 -6.35
C LYS A 134 -1.73 -10.47 -6.05
N ILE A 135 -0.42 -10.23 -6.19
CA ILE A 135 0.22 -8.94 -5.98
C ILE A 135 0.88 -8.52 -7.29
N ASP A 136 0.45 -7.40 -7.81
CA ASP A 136 0.97 -6.80 -9.03
C ASP A 136 1.80 -5.56 -8.67
N THR A 137 2.97 -5.40 -9.26
CA THR A 137 3.96 -4.36 -8.89
C THR A 137 4.25 -3.37 -9.98
N SER A 138 3.61 -3.52 -11.14
CA SER A 138 3.71 -2.54 -12.23
C SER A 138 2.42 -2.50 -13.04
N ALA A 139 2.23 -1.41 -13.78
CA ALA A 139 1.09 -1.29 -14.69
C ALA A 139 1.10 -2.36 -15.80
N LYS A 140 2.27 -2.97 -16.10
CA LYS A 140 2.40 -4.04 -17.10
C LYS A 140 1.88 -5.38 -16.56
N ASP A 141 2.08 -5.62 -15.25
CA ASP A 141 1.73 -6.89 -14.60
C ASP A 141 0.26 -6.95 -14.17
N ILE A 142 -0.44 -5.82 -14.19
CA ILE A 142 -1.85 -5.77 -13.85
C ILE A 142 -2.68 -6.17 -15.09
N PRO A 143 -3.34 -7.36 -15.10
CA PRO A 143 -4.14 -7.80 -16.24
C PRO A 143 -5.38 -6.89 -16.41
N ASN A 144 -5.75 -6.66 -17.66
CA ASN A 144 -7.08 -6.12 -17.97
C ASN A 144 -8.09 -7.27 -17.79
N GLU A 145 -9.05 -7.12 -16.90
CA GLU A 145 -10.25 -7.97 -16.87
C GLU A 145 -11.30 -7.43 -17.85
#